data_8f11edafb5ee19e2504a26b4a094718b
#
_entry.id   8f11edafb5ee19e2504a26b4a094718b
#
_cell.length_a   1.000
_cell.length_b   1.000
_cell.length_c   1.000
_cell.angle_alpha   90.00
_cell.angle_beta   90.00
_cell.angle_gamma   90.00
#
_symmetry.space_group_name_H-M   'P 1'
#
loop_
_entity.id
_entity.type
_entity.pdbx_description
1 polymer ?
#
loop_
_entity_poly.entity_id
_entity_poly.type
_entity_poly.pdbx_seq_one_letter_code
_entity_poly.pdbx_strand_id
1 'polypeptide(L)'
;RKNIVQFAKISCVCHENLVQCIHNIPIGVNKSGVEFLLPWFMWQNGGRYMDVYKYEKIRNVAILGHGGCGKTTLVEAMAYVTGVVNRQGRVEDGNTISDYDKEEAKRLFSISTTLVPVIWEDTKINVLDTPGYFDFVGEVEEALDAADAAVIVVSGKSGVEVGTMKAWEACEKRKLPRMFFVTDMDDDNASFRKVVEDLTELYGKKIAPFHSPIRENEKFVGFVNVIKMAGRRFTKLSDYVEGEIPEY
;
A
#
# COMPACT_ATOMS: atom_id res chain seq x y z
N ARG A 1 2.25 24.77 -2.35
CA ARG A 1 2.05 24.28 -3.75
C ARG A 1 3.25 23.49 -4.30
N LYS A 2 4.50 23.76 -3.88
CA LYS A 2 5.70 23.02 -4.34
C LYS A 2 5.82 21.59 -3.72
N ASN A 3 5.40 21.40 -2.48
CA ASN A 3 5.51 20.12 -1.77
C ASN A 3 4.53 19.04 -2.28
N ILE A 4 3.40 19.45 -2.85
CA ILE A 4 2.34 18.57 -3.36
C ILE A 4 2.83 17.75 -4.56
N VAL A 5 3.60 18.35 -5.45
CA VAL A 5 4.15 17.68 -6.64
C VAL A 5 5.21 16.65 -6.25
N GLN A 6 5.90 16.87 -5.14
CA GLN A 6 6.93 15.96 -4.63
C GLN A 6 6.32 14.73 -3.93
N PHE A 7 5.21 14.93 -3.19
CA PHE A 7 4.46 13.84 -2.55
C PHE A 7 3.94 12.82 -3.56
N ALA A 8 3.35 13.32 -4.67
CA ALA A 8 2.89 12.47 -5.75
C ALA A 8 4.03 11.71 -6.46
N LYS A 9 5.26 12.30 -6.56
CA LYS A 9 6.42 11.63 -7.15
C LYS A 9 6.89 10.42 -6.33
N ILE A 10 6.96 10.58 -5.02
CA ILE A 10 7.39 9.52 -4.09
C ILE A 10 6.39 8.37 -4.10
N SER A 11 5.11 8.72 -4.06
CA SER A 11 4.01 7.78 -4.09
C SER A 11 4.07 6.87 -5.33
N CYS A 12 4.24 7.42 -6.52
CA CYS A 12 4.06 6.68 -7.77
C CYS A 12 5.10 5.57 -8.01
N VAL A 13 6.38 5.82 -7.79
CA VAL A 13 7.45 4.85 -8.10
C VAL A 13 7.61 3.79 -7.00
N CYS A 14 7.39 4.16 -5.75
CA CYS A 14 7.32 3.19 -4.66
C CYS A 14 6.12 2.25 -4.81
N HIS A 15 5.01 2.71 -5.42
CA HIS A 15 3.80 1.92 -5.63
C HIS A 15 3.96 0.82 -6.65
N GLU A 16 4.63 1.07 -7.78
CA GLU A 16 4.92 0.02 -8.74
C GLU A 16 5.67 -1.14 -8.09
N ASN A 17 6.67 -0.83 -7.25
CA ASN A 17 7.43 -1.85 -6.55
C ASN A 17 6.61 -2.55 -5.45
N LEU A 18 5.73 -1.82 -4.74
CA LEU A 18 4.84 -2.39 -3.74
C LEU A 18 3.84 -3.35 -4.40
N VAL A 19 3.19 -2.93 -5.48
CA VAL A 19 2.26 -3.77 -6.24
C VAL A 19 2.97 -5.00 -6.79
N GLN A 20 4.21 -4.87 -7.31
CA GLN A 20 5.04 -5.98 -7.75
C GLN A 20 5.41 -6.93 -6.59
N CYS A 21 5.71 -6.40 -5.40
CA CYS A 21 5.97 -7.23 -4.21
C CYS A 21 4.72 -8.00 -3.79
N ILE A 22 3.56 -7.35 -3.79
CA ILE A 22 2.27 -7.98 -3.47
C ILE A 22 1.95 -9.09 -4.47
N HIS A 23 2.18 -8.85 -5.76
CA HIS A 23 2.00 -9.85 -6.83
C HIS A 23 2.80 -11.13 -6.59
N ASN A 24 4.01 -11.01 -6.04
CA ASN A 24 4.92 -12.14 -5.81
C ASN A 24 4.76 -12.84 -4.45
N ILE A 25 3.75 -12.48 -3.64
CA ILE A 25 3.50 -13.18 -2.37
C ILE A 25 3.07 -14.63 -2.66
N PRO A 26 3.79 -15.63 -2.15
CA PRO A 26 3.40 -17.03 -2.31
C PRO A 26 2.16 -17.32 -1.47
N ILE A 27 1.05 -17.62 -2.11
CA ILE A 27 -0.18 -18.07 -1.44
C ILE A 27 -0.17 -19.58 -1.38
N GLY A 28 -0.30 -20.12 -0.17
CA GLY A 28 -0.51 -21.56 0.04
C GLY A 28 -1.91 -21.96 -0.47
N VAL A 29 -1.96 -22.59 -1.63
CA VAL A 29 -3.21 -23.02 -2.27
C VAL A 29 -3.79 -24.20 -1.54
N ASN A 30 -4.93 -24.04 -0.86
CA ASN A 30 -5.76 -25.16 -0.45
C ASN A 30 -6.55 -25.65 -1.68
N LYS A 31 -6.24 -26.86 -2.14
CA LYS A 31 -6.88 -27.52 -3.28
C LYS A 31 -8.29 -27.99 -2.90
N SER A 32 -9.27 -27.12 -2.94
CA SER A 32 -10.68 -27.52 -3.03
C SER A 32 -11.32 -26.75 -4.19
N GLY A 33 -11.33 -27.39 -5.34
CA GLY A 33 -11.94 -26.84 -6.54
C GLY A 33 -13.46 -26.79 -6.40
N VAL A 34 -14.02 -25.59 -6.43
CA VAL A 34 -15.44 -25.36 -6.69
C VAL A 34 -15.53 -24.56 -7.99
N GLU A 35 -15.89 -25.25 -9.06
CA GLU A 35 -16.28 -24.59 -10.31
C GLU A 35 -17.67 -23.97 -10.13
N PHE A 36 -17.74 -22.65 -10.08
CA PHE A 36 -19.00 -21.92 -10.19
C PHE A 36 -19.37 -21.76 -11.67
N LEU A 37 -20.42 -22.47 -12.10
CA LEU A 37 -21.10 -22.23 -13.37
C LEU A 37 -21.84 -20.89 -13.30
N LEU A 38 -21.31 -19.87 -13.95
CA LEU A 38 -22.00 -18.60 -14.14
C LEU A 38 -23.16 -18.77 -15.15
N PRO A 39 -24.36 -18.21 -14.88
CA PRO A 39 -25.50 -18.36 -15.77
C PRO A 39 -25.28 -17.63 -17.10
N TRP A 40 -25.59 -18.30 -18.17
CA TRP A 40 -25.59 -17.88 -19.58
C TRP A 40 -26.46 -16.64 -19.90
N PHE A 41 -27.10 -16.03 -18.93
CA PHE A 41 -28.12 -14.99 -19.09
C PHE A 41 -27.63 -13.53 -19.20
N MET A 42 -26.34 -13.24 -19.10
CA MET A 42 -25.82 -11.84 -19.14
C MET A 42 -25.27 -11.40 -20.52
N TRP A 43 -25.60 -12.08 -21.60
CA TRP A 43 -24.93 -11.89 -22.89
C TRP A 43 -25.63 -10.91 -23.85
N GLN A 44 -26.67 -10.19 -23.48
CA GLN A 44 -27.47 -9.41 -24.45
C GLN A 44 -27.59 -7.90 -24.26
N ASN A 45 -26.93 -7.29 -23.32
CA ASN A 45 -27.04 -5.83 -23.18
C ASN A 45 -25.66 -5.20 -23.03
N GLY A 46 -25.02 -4.80 -24.13
CA GLY A 46 -23.91 -3.79 -24.25
C GLY A 46 -23.14 -3.34 -23.01
N GLY A 47 -23.10 -4.15 -21.95
CA GLY A 47 -22.44 -3.89 -20.68
C GLY A 47 -20.94 -4.08 -20.85
N ARG A 48 -20.15 -3.21 -20.25
CA ARG A 48 -18.70 -3.37 -20.11
C ARG A 48 -18.43 -4.79 -19.64
N TYR A 49 -17.64 -5.54 -20.41
CA TYR A 49 -17.18 -6.84 -19.99
C TYR A 49 -16.44 -6.67 -18.66
N MET A 50 -16.91 -7.33 -17.62
CA MET A 50 -16.11 -7.47 -16.41
C MET A 50 -15.03 -8.49 -16.72
N ASP A 51 -13.77 -8.08 -16.58
CA ASP A 51 -12.65 -9.00 -16.75
C ASP A 51 -12.76 -10.13 -15.72
N VAL A 52 -12.75 -11.36 -16.19
CA VAL A 52 -12.85 -12.56 -15.36
C VAL A 52 -11.44 -13.00 -15.01
N TYR A 53 -11.08 -12.86 -13.75
CA TYR A 53 -9.79 -13.33 -13.23
C TYR A 53 -9.92 -14.73 -12.64
N LYS A 54 -8.96 -15.60 -12.92
CA LYS A 54 -8.82 -16.87 -12.21
C LYS A 54 -8.42 -16.58 -10.75
N TYR A 55 -8.85 -17.43 -9.81
CA TYR A 55 -8.55 -17.27 -8.38
C TYR A 55 -7.03 -17.15 -8.09
N GLU A 56 -6.21 -17.82 -8.89
CA GLU A 56 -4.74 -17.75 -8.83
C GLU A 56 -4.18 -16.34 -9.15
N LYS A 57 -4.98 -15.50 -9.81
CA LYS A 57 -4.66 -14.14 -10.21
C LYS A 57 -5.37 -13.08 -9.36
N ILE A 58 -5.93 -13.47 -8.22
CA ILE A 58 -6.58 -12.55 -7.29
C ILE A 58 -5.77 -12.52 -5.99
N ARG A 59 -5.56 -11.34 -5.43
CA ARG A 59 -4.89 -11.12 -4.16
C ARG A 59 -5.69 -10.13 -3.33
N ASN A 60 -5.98 -10.49 -2.08
CA ASN A 60 -6.62 -9.59 -1.12
C ASN A 60 -5.55 -9.06 -0.17
N VAL A 61 -5.36 -7.76 -0.13
CA VAL A 61 -4.28 -7.15 0.64
C VAL A 61 -4.84 -6.07 1.57
N ALA A 62 -4.67 -6.28 2.87
CA ALA A 62 -5.08 -5.30 3.88
C ALA A 62 -3.99 -4.23 4.08
N ILE A 63 -4.39 -2.97 4.07
CA ILE A 63 -3.52 -1.83 4.39
C ILE A 63 -3.77 -1.44 5.83
N LEU A 64 -2.79 -1.65 6.68
CA LEU A 64 -2.85 -1.49 8.13
C LEU A 64 -1.92 -0.36 8.60
N GLY A 65 -2.10 0.12 9.80
CA GLY A 65 -1.23 1.12 10.44
C GLY A 65 -1.99 2.12 11.28
N HIS A 66 -1.26 3.00 11.94
CA HIS A 66 -1.82 4.02 12.82
C HIS A 66 -2.68 5.06 12.06
N GLY A 67 -3.54 5.79 12.79
CA GLY A 67 -4.29 6.92 12.21
C GLY A 67 -3.34 8.01 11.69
N GLY A 68 -3.55 8.49 10.47
CA GLY A 68 -2.72 9.53 9.88
C GLY A 68 -1.36 9.09 9.30
N CYS A 69 -1.02 7.80 9.31
CA CYS A 69 0.24 7.32 8.72
C CYS A 69 0.24 7.20 7.18
N GLY A 70 -0.80 7.66 6.48
CA GLY A 70 -0.86 7.72 5.03
C GLY A 70 -1.40 6.47 4.32
N LYS A 71 -2.20 5.61 4.98
CA LYS A 71 -2.84 4.42 4.38
C LYS A 71 -3.69 4.77 3.16
N THR A 72 -4.70 5.59 3.34
CA THR A 72 -5.61 6.04 2.27
C THR A 72 -4.86 6.76 1.15
N THR A 73 -3.84 7.56 1.49
CA THR A 73 -2.96 8.20 0.49
C THR A 73 -2.20 7.17 -0.34
N LEU A 74 -1.75 6.08 0.28
CA LEU A 74 -1.10 4.97 -0.41
C LEU A 74 -2.06 4.26 -1.36
N VAL A 75 -3.27 3.94 -0.89
CA VAL A 75 -4.32 3.29 -1.70
C VAL A 75 -4.71 4.16 -2.89
N GLU A 76 -4.92 5.46 -2.66
CA GLU A 76 -5.24 6.43 -3.70
C GLU A 76 -4.15 6.51 -4.79
N ALA A 77 -2.90 6.46 -4.38
CA ALA A 77 -1.79 6.46 -5.31
C ALA A 77 -1.68 5.14 -6.09
N MET A 78 -1.95 3.99 -5.46
CA MET A 78 -2.04 2.71 -6.16
C MET A 78 -3.15 2.72 -7.22
N ALA A 79 -4.33 3.26 -6.89
CA ALA A 79 -5.45 3.41 -7.80
C ALA A 79 -5.12 4.36 -8.98
N TYR A 80 -4.36 5.42 -8.73
CA TYR A 80 -3.93 6.35 -9.77
C TYR A 80 -2.90 5.71 -10.73
N VAL A 81 -1.88 5.05 -10.21
CA VAL A 81 -0.84 4.40 -11.03
C VAL A 81 -1.40 3.29 -11.90
N THR A 82 -2.37 2.53 -11.38
CA THR A 82 -3.02 1.44 -12.13
C THR A 82 -4.14 1.93 -13.05
N GLY A 83 -4.41 3.24 -13.09
CA GLY A 83 -5.41 3.83 -13.97
C GLY A 83 -6.86 3.60 -13.53
N VAL A 84 -7.08 3.15 -12.29
CA VAL A 84 -8.44 3.03 -11.69
C VAL A 84 -9.08 4.40 -11.54
N VAL A 85 -8.28 5.40 -11.17
CA VAL A 85 -8.69 6.81 -11.12
C VAL A 85 -7.82 7.65 -12.06
N ASN A 86 -8.43 8.67 -12.68
CA ASN A 86 -7.73 9.57 -13.59
C ASN A 86 -7.00 10.72 -12.87
N ARG A 87 -7.31 10.91 -11.60
CA ARG A 87 -6.74 11.95 -10.73
C ARG A 87 -6.55 11.37 -9.34
N GLN A 88 -5.39 11.58 -8.77
CA GLN A 88 -5.15 11.22 -7.38
C GLN A 88 -5.91 12.19 -6.46
N GLY A 89 -6.79 11.65 -5.62
CA GLY A 89 -7.49 12.37 -4.58
C GLY A 89 -6.59 12.68 -3.39
N ARG A 90 -7.12 13.43 -2.44
CA ARG A 90 -6.43 13.82 -1.21
C ARG A 90 -7.40 13.73 -0.04
N VAL A 91 -6.92 13.22 1.08
CA VAL A 91 -7.72 13.12 2.31
C VAL A 91 -8.17 14.51 2.77
N GLU A 92 -7.27 15.50 2.71
CA GLU A 92 -7.56 16.88 3.13
C GLU A 92 -8.64 17.56 2.27
N ASP A 93 -8.80 17.12 1.03
CA ASP A 93 -9.82 17.62 0.10
C ASP A 93 -11.13 16.80 0.18
N GLY A 94 -11.16 15.70 0.96
CA GLY A 94 -12.31 14.80 1.11
C GLY A 94 -12.76 14.18 -0.21
N ASN A 95 -11.82 13.85 -1.12
CA ASN A 95 -12.11 13.42 -2.48
C ASN A 95 -11.34 12.15 -2.90
N THR A 96 -10.96 11.33 -1.94
CA THR A 96 -10.32 10.02 -2.16
C THR A 96 -11.33 8.97 -2.62
N ILE A 97 -10.83 7.92 -3.27
CA ILE A 97 -11.67 6.79 -3.71
C ILE A 97 -12.13 5.93 -2.53
N SER A 98 -11.36 5.88 -1.44
CA SER A 98 -11.65 5.07 -0.25
C SER A 98 -12.68 5.74 0.65
N ASP A 99 -12.45 7.00 1.02
CA ASP A 99 -13.28 7.74 1.98
C ASP A 99 -14.45 8.42 1.26
N TYR A 100 -15.35 7.63 0.67
CA TYR A 100 -16.50 8.14 -0.10
C TYR A 100 -17.73 8.44 0.77
N ASP A 101 -17.76 7.97 2.02
CA ASP A 101 -18.83 8.31 2.95
C ASP A 101 -18.74 9.78 3.36
N LYS A 102 -19.90 10.42 3.52
CA LYS A 102 -19.96 11.84 3.88
C LYS A 102 -19.34 12.15 5.24
N GLU A 103 -19.43 11.22 6.19
CA GLU A 103 -18.83 11.39 7.51
C GLU A 103 -17.30 11.23 7.45
N GLU A 104 -16.78 10.29 6.65
CA GLU A 104 -15.35 10.13 6.40
C GLU A 104 -14.76 11.36 5.73
N ALA A 105 -15.36 11.80 4.63
CA ALA A 105 -14.95 13.01 3.91
C ALA A 105 -15.01 14.28 4.79
N LYS A 106 -16.00 14.40 5.68
CA LYS A 106 -16.13 15.52 6.62
C LYS A 106 -15.10 15.47 7.75
N ARG A 107 -14.80 14.26 8.24
CA ARG A 107 -13.87 14.06 9.38
C ARG A 107 -12.43 13.92 8.93
N LEU A 108 -12.19 13.71 7.62
CA LEU A 108 -10.87 13.52 7.01
C LEU A 108 -10.13 12.27 7.56
N PHE A 109 -10.87 11.22 7.84
CA PHE A 109 -10.32 9.90 8.20
C PHE A 109 -11.33 8.77 7.91
N SER A 110 -10.81 7.59 7.64
CA SER A 110 -11.58 6.39 7.34
C SER A 110 -12.28 5.83 8.59
N ILE A 111 -13.53 5.46 8.46
CA ILE A 111 -14.39 4.84 9.50
C ILE A 111 -14.61 3.37 9.19
N SER A 112 -14.88 3.05 7.93
CA SER A 112 -15.14 1.68 7.45
C SER A 112 -14.03 1.20 6.54
N THR A 113 -13.92 -0.12 6.40
CA THR A 113 -12.99 -0.72 5.45
C THR A 113 -13.54 -0.59 4.03
N THR A 114 -12.73 -0.03 3.13
CA THR A 114 -13.09 0.13 1.72
C THR A 114 -12.27 -0.79 0.84
N LEU A 115 -12.93 -1.47 -0.11
CA LEU A 115 -12.31 -2.31 -1.10
C LEU A 115 -12.03 -1.52 -2.38
N VAL A 116 -10.76 -1.37 -2.72
CA VAL A 116 -10.30 -0.72 -3.95
C VAL A 116 -9.61 -1.76 -4.84
N PRO A 117 -10.27 -2.22 -5.93
CA PRO A 117 -9.65 -3.17 -6.83
C PRO A 117 -8.66 -2.44 -7.75
N VAL A 118 -7.43 -2.92 -7.79
CA VAL A 118 -6.40 -2.47 -8.72
C VAL A 118 -5.94 -3.64 -9.58
N ILE A 119 -5.53 -3.35 -10.82
CA ILE A 119 -5.03 -4.36 -11.75
C ILE A 119 -3.57 -4.03 -12.03
N TRP A 120 -2.70 -4.99 -11.76
CA TRP A 120 -1.30 -4.87 -12.07
C TRP A 120 -0.84 -6.08 -12.88
N GLU A 121 -0.30 -5.81 -14.07
CA GLU A 121 -0.04 -6.84 -15.07
C GLU A 121 -1.34 -7.65 -15.34
N ASP A 122 -1.35 -8.93 -15.06
CA ASP A 122 -2.52 -9.80 -15.21
C ASP A 122 -3.14 -10.24 -13.88
N THR A 123 -2.82 -9.53 -12.79
CA THR A 123 -3.28 -9.84 -11.43
C THR A 123 -4.23 -8.77 -10.91
N LYS A 124 -5.38 -9.21 -10.40
CA LYS A 124 -6.31 -8.35 -9.68
C LYS A 124 -5.94 -8.32 -8.20
N ILE A 125 -5.63 -7.15 -7.70
CA ILE A 125 -5.34 -6.93 -6.29
C ILE A 125 -6.51 -6.17 -5.67
N ASN A 126 -7.21 -6.81 -4.76
CA ASN A 126 -8.25 -6.19 -3.95
C ASN A 126 -7.56 -5.56 -2.74
N VAL A 127 -7.38 -4.25 -2.77
CA VAL A 127 -6.79 -3.48 -1.68
C VAL A 127 -7.89 -3.15 -0.69
N LEU A 128 -7.72 -3.60 0.56
CA LEU A 128 -8.61 -3.32 1.68
C LEU A 128 -8.02 -2.16 2.49
N ASP A 129 -8.51 -0.94 2.25
CA ASP A 129 -8.12 0.23 3.00
C ASP A 129 -8.84 0.23 4.35
N THR A 130 -8.09 0.11 5.43
CA THR A 130 -8.67 -0.03 6.77
C THR A 130 -8.56 1.25 7.58
N PRO A 131 -9.53 1.53 8.48
CA PRO A 131 -9.41 2.64 9.41
C PRO A 131 -8.22 2.47 10.34
N GLY A 132 -7.60 3.58 10.73
CA GLY A 132 -6.41 3.59 11.60
C GLY A 132 -6.68 3.88 13.07
N TYR A 133 -7.90 4.30 13.41
CA TYR A 133 -8.30 4.59 14.77
C TYR A 133 -8.84 3.34 15.47
N PHE A 134 -8.51 3.20 16.75
CA PHE A 134 -8.83 2.00 17.54
C PHE A 134 -10.32 1.80 17.77
N ASP A 135 -11.13 2.86 17.66
CA ASP A 135 -12.58 2.78 17.77
C ASP A 135 -13.20 1.88 16.69
N PHE A 136 -12.50 1.70 15.55
CA PHE A 136 -12.94 0.92 14.41
C PHE A 136 -12.18 -0.41 14.24
N VAL A 137 -11.67 -0.97 15.33
CA VAL A 137 -10.88 -2.22 15.29
C VAL A 137 -11.65 -3.39 14.66
N GLY A 138 -12.98 -3.42 14.76
CA GLY A 138 -13.85 -4.43 14.13
C GLY A 138 -13.64 -4.49 12.63
N GLU A 139 -13.60 -3.35 11.95
CA GLU A 139 -13.35 -3.22 10.51
C GLU A 139 -11.98 -3.79 10.12
N VAL A 140 -10.97 -3.56 10.97
CA VAL A 140 -9.62 -4.09 10.76
C VAL A 140 -9.58 -5.62 10.88
N GLU A 141 -10.29 -6.17 11.87
CA GLU A 141 -10.39 -7.61 12.09
C GLU A 141 -11.08 -8.31 10.89
N GLU A 142 -12.19 -7.75 10.40
CA GLU A 142 -12.92 -8.25 9.22
C GLU A 142 -12.05 -8.22 7.95
N ALA A 143 -11.32 -7.12 7.73
CA ALA A 143 -10.39 -7.00 6.61
C ALA A 143 -9.27 -8.04 6.66
N LEU A 144 -8.73 -8.29 7.85
CA LEU A 144 -7.67 -9.27 8.07
C LEU A 144 -8.14 -10.71 7.84
N ASP A 145 -9.41 -11.02 8.13
CA ASP A 145 -9.96 -12.36 7.90
C ASP A 145 -10.19 -12.63 6.40
N ALA A 146 -10.34 -11.58 5.60
CA ALA A 146 -10.48 -11.67 4.15
C ALA A 146 -9.13 -11.55 3.39
N ALA A 147 -8.06 -11.12 4.06
CA ALA A 147 -6.80 -10.80 3.43
C ALA A 147 -5.89 -12.03 3.24
N ASP A 148 -5.18 -12.06 2.12
CA ASP A 148 -4.08 -13.01 1.83
C ASP A 148 -2.75 -12.51 2.36
N ALA A 149 -2.60 -11.19 2.48
CA ALA A 149 -1.41 -10.51 2.97
C ALA A 149 -1.74 -9.13 3.53
N ALA A 150 -0.80 -8.52 4.24
CA ALA A 150 -0.93 -7.18 4.79
C ALA A 150 0.25 -6.28 4.46
N VAL A 151 -0.03 -5.00 4.28
CA VAL A 151 0.97 -3.92 4.24
C VAL A 151 0.75 -3.05 5.46
N ILE A 152 1.75 -3.00 6.33
CA ILE A 152 1.73 -2.16 7.53
C ILE A 152 2.42 -0.84 7.19
N VAL A 153 1.64 0.23 7.16
CA VAL A 153 2.12 1.57 6.82
C VAL A 153 2.66 2.25 8.08
N VAL A 154 3.85 2.80 7.96
CA VAL A 154 4.57 3.51 9.03
C VAL A 154 4.99 4.88 8.52
N SER A 155 4.69 5.94 9.24
CA SER A 155 5.17 7.27 8.86
C SER A 155 6.67 7.40 9.17
N GLY A 156 7.47 7.83 8.18
CA GLY A 156 8.89 8.12 8.38
C GLY A 156 9.14 9.28 9.34
N LYS A 157 8.15 10.13 9.52
CA LYS A 157 8.17 11.27 10.45
C LYS A 157 7.83 10.87 11.88
N SER A 158 6.71 10.16 12.07
CA SER A 158 6.23 9.76 13.41
C SER A 158 6.94 8.50 13.94
N GLY A 159 7.47 7.66 13.03
CA GLY A 159 8.09 6.41 13.43
C GLY A 159 7.08 5.30 13.76
N VAL A 160 7.51 4.36 14.61
CA VAL A 160 6.69 3.22 15.03
C VAL A 160 5.71 3.66 16.11
N GLU A 161 4.42 3.54 15.82
CA GLU A 161 3.32 3.94 16.71
C GLU A 161 2.55 2.72 17.22
N VAL A 162 1.68 2.92 18.21
CA VAL A 162 0.87 1.84 18.80
C VAL A 162 0.04 1.08 17.74
N GLY A 163 -0.51 1.78 16.75
CA GLY A 163 -1.24 1.16 15.64
C GLY A 163 -0.39 0.23 14.80
N THR A 164 0.89 0.55 14.61
CA THR A 164 1.88 -0.31 13.94
C THR A 164 2.10 -1.62 14.70
N MET A 165 2.28 -1.52 16.02
CA MET A 165 2.49 -2.70 16.88
C MET A 165 1.26 -3.62 16.90
N LYS A 166 0.06 -3.06 17.05
CA LYS A 166 -1.19 -3.82 17.01
C LYS A 166 -1.42 -4.48 15.65
N ALA A 167 -1.14 -3.78 14.55
CA ALA A 167 -1.22 -4.36 13.21
C ALA A 167 -0.26 -5.56 13.04
N TRP A 168 0.96 -5.45 13.55
CA TRP A 168 1.90 -6.55 13.56
C TRP A 168 1.38 -7.75 14.36
N GLU A 169 0.92 -7.53 15.59
CA GLU A 169 0.37 -8.59 16.46
C GLU A 169 -0.83 -9.29 15.82
N ALA A 170 -1.74 -8.53 15.21
CA ALA A 170 -2.91 -9.07 14.52
C ALA A 170 -2.53 -9.97 13.34
N CYS A 171 -1.52 -9.56 12.56
CA CYS A 171 -0.96 -10.38 11.48
C CYS A 171 -0.22 -11.60 12.00
N GLU A 172 0.56 -11.48 13.09
CA GLU A 172 1.29 -12.59 13.71
C GLU A 172 0.33 -13.66 14.20
N LYS A 173 -0.75 -13.29 14.89
CA LYS A 173 -1.80 -14.19 15.38
C LYS A 173 -2.44 -15.01 14.25
N ARG A 174 -2.60 -14.41 13.07
CA ARG A 174 -3.19 -15.05 11.89
C ARG A 174 -2.15 -15.75 11.00
N LYS A 175 -0.87 -15.60 11.30
CA LYS A 175 0.25 -16.04 10.45
C LYS A 175 0.18 -15.45 9.05
N LEU A 176 -0.35 -14.23 8.94
CA LEU A 176 -0.53 -13.53 7.69
C LEU A 176 0.81 -12.99 7.19
N PRO A 177 1.19 -13.24 5.92
CA PRO A 177 2.33 -12.59 5.29
C PRO A 177 2.18 -11.08 5.35
N ARG A 178 3.27 -10.38 5.68
CA ARG A 178 3.22 -8.93 5.86
C ARG A 178 4.52 -8.25 5.48
N MET A 179 4.40 -6.98 5.12
CA MET A 179 5.52 -6.11 4.86
C MET A 179 5.27 -4.73 5.46
N PHE A 180 6.34 -4.00 5.73
CA PHE A 180 6.24 -2.58 6.10
C PHE A 180 6.40 -1.69 4.88
N PHE A 181 5.64 -0.60 4.86
CA PHE A 181 5.78 0.48 3.89
C PHE A 181 5.96 1.81 4.64
N VAL A 182 7.06 2.51 4.37
CA VAL A 182 7.38 3.78 5.04
C VAL A 182 6.94 4.94 4.17
N THR A 183 6.07 5.78 4.72
CA THR A 183 5.53 7.01 4.10
C THR A 183 6.27 8.26 4.58
N ASP A 184 5.84 9.43 4.12
CA ASP A 184 6.32 10.76 4.55
C ASP A 184 7.84 10.95 4.43
N MET A 185 8.48 10.26 3.47
CA MET A 185 9.92 10.31 3.29
C MET A 185 10.44 11.64 2.73
N ASP A 186 9.53 12.51 2.28
CA ASP A 186 9.79 13.87 1.82
C ASP A 186 9.70 14.92 2.93
N ASP A 187 9.24 14.56 4.12
CA ASP A 187 9.28 15.44 5.29
C ASP A 187 10.73 15.58 5.78
N ASP A 188 11.12 16.80 6.17
CA ASP A 188 12.48 17.10 6.63
C ASP A 188 12.83 16.33 7.92
N ASN A 189 11.82 15.98 8.73
CA ASN A 189 11.99 15.22 9.97
C ASN A 189 11.91 13.69 9.76
N ALA A 190 11.69 13.23 8.53
CA ALA A 190 11.59 11.79 8.27
C ALA A 190 12.95 11.11 8.37
N SER A 191 12.98 9.97 9.09
CA SER A 191 14.18 9.15 9.23
C SER A 191 13.88 7.67 8.99
N PHE A 192 14.15 7.21 7.78
CA PHE A 192 14.04 5.78 7.42
C PHE A 192 14.92 4.91 8.32
N ARG A 193 16.14 5.35 8.58
CA ARG A 193 17.08 4.63 9.43
C ARG A 193 16.51 4.38 10.82
N LYS A 194 15.98 5.42 11.45
CA LYS A 194 15.36 5.32 12.77
C LYS A 194 14.17 4.34 12.76
N VAL A 195 13.29 4.43 11.75
CA VAL A 195 12.17 3.49 11.61
C VAL A 195 12.65 2.04 11.51
N VAL A 196 13.70 1.77 10.73
CA VAL A 196 14.27 0.42 10.58
C VAL A 196 14.93 -0.04 11.88
N GLU A 197 15.63 0.83 12.60
CA GLU A 197 16.23 0.55 13.91
C GLU A 197 15.16 0.19 14.94
N ASP A 198 14.11 1.01 15.06
CA ASP A 198 12.96 0.78 15.98
C ASP A 198 12.24 -0.54 15.66
N LEU A 199 11.96 -0.81 14.38
CA LEU A 199 11.34 -2.05 13.94
C LEU A 199 12.24 -3.27 14.22
N THR A 200 13.55 -3.11 14.05
CA THR A 200 14.52 -4.19 14.31
C THR A 200 14.66 -4.48 15.79
N GLU A 201 14.60 -3.45 16.64
CA GLU A 201 14.57 -3.62 18.09
C GLU A 201 13.33 -4.41 18.54
N LEU A 202 12.16 -4.10 17.98
CA LEU A 202 10.90 -4.75 18.34
C LEU A 202 10.75 -6.17 17.77
N TYR A 203 11.18 -6.41 16.53
CA TYR A 203 10.85 -7.64 15.80
C TYR A 203 12.09 -8.45 15.37
N GLY A 204 13.28 -7.95 15.66
CA GLY A 204 14.54 -8.65 15.44
C GLY A 204 14.85 -8.90 13.97
N LYS A 205 15.45 -10.05 13.70
CA LYS A 205 15.92 -10.48 12.36
C LYS A 205 14.80 -10.69 11.32
N LYS A 206 13.54 -10.52 11.70
CA LYS A 206 12.40 -10.57 10.76
C LYS A 206 12.33 -9.32 9.88
N ILE A 207 13.04 -8.25 10.26
CA ILE A 207 13.07 -6.98 9.53
C ILE A 207 14.26 -6.99 8.57
N ALA A 208 13.96 -6.89 7.28
CA ALA A 208 14.97 -6.82 6.21
C ALA A 208 14.54 -5.75 5.19
N PRO A 209 15.14 -4.56 5.19
CA PRO A 209 14.83 -3.54 4.20
C PRO A 209 15.32 -3.97 2.82
N PHE A 210 14.43 -4.00 1.83
CA PHE A 210 14.77 -4.27 0.43
C PHE A 210 14.75 -3.00 -0.44
N HIS A 211 14.27 -1.89 0.11
CA HIS A 211 14.46 -0.54 -0.44
C HIS A 211 15.08 0.36 0.61
N SER A 212 16.01 1.21 0.19
CA SER A 212 16.61 2.26 1.03
C SER A 212 16.50 3.61 0.32
N PRO A 213 16.09 4.69 1.02
CA PRO A 213 15.96 5.99 0.39
C PRO A 213 17.31 6.57 -0.01
N ILE A 214 17.37 7.28 -1.15
CA ILE A 214 18.49 8.12 -1.55
C ILE A 214 18.13 9.56 -1.17
N ARG A 215 18.97 10.21 -0.38
CA ARG A 215 18.85 11.63 -0.03
C ARG A 215 20.02 12.41 -0.58
N GLU A 216 19.75 13.52 -1.24
CA GLU A 216 20.76 14.48 -1.71
C GLU A 216 20.37 15.86 -1.17
N ASN A 217 21.28 16.53 -0.47
CA ASN A 217 21.03 17.82 0.20
C ASN A 217 19.76 17.78 1.08
N GLU A 218 19.64 16.74 1.91
CA GLU A 218 18.51 16.48 2.81
C GLU A 218 17.15 16.19 2.12
N LYS A 219 17.12 16.24 0.78
CA LYS A 219 15.91 15.94 0.01
C LYS A 219 15.89 14.49 -0.43
N PHE A 220 14.72 13.89 -0.32
CA PHE A 220 14.47 12.56 -0.86
C PHE A 220 14.41 12.63 -2.40
N VAL A 221 15.33 11.96 -3.08
CA VAL A 221 15.49 12.02 -4.54
C VAL A 221 15.30 10.67 -5.23
N GLY A 222 15.22 9.58 -4.46
CA GLY A 222 15.10 8.25 -5.04
C GLY A 222 15.26 7.15 -4.00
N PHE A 223 15.45 5.93 -4.47
CA PHE A 223 15.70 4.79 -3.60
C PHE A 223 16.64 3.77 -4.25
N VAL A 224 17.31 3.01 -3.42
CA VAL A 224 18.09 1.84 -3.82
C VAL A 224 17.20 0.60 -3.66
N ASN A 225 17.10 -0.21 -4.72
CA ASN A 225 16.56 -1.55 -4.60
C ASN A 225 17.69 -2.51 -4.24
N VAL A 226 17.71 -2.96 -2.98
CA VAL A 226 18.79 -3.79 -2.43
C VAL A 226 18.84 -5.17 -3.10
N ILE A 227 17.68 -5.70 -3.53
CA ILE A 227 17.61 -7.03 -4.18
C ILE A 227 18.19 -6.96 -5.59
N LYS A 228 17.86 -5.91 -6.35
CA LYS A 228 18.36 -5.71 -7.72
C LYS A 228 19.72 -5.02 -7.78
N MET A 229 20.22 -4.52 -6.64
CA MET A 229 21.45 -3.73 -6.54
C MET A 229 21.47 -2.57 -7.54
N ALA A 230 20.36 -1.83 -7.60
CA ALA A 230 20.17 -0.71 -8.53
C ALA A 230 19.62 0.52 -7.82
N GLY A 231 20.21 1.68 -8.08
CA GLY A 231 19.69 2.97 -7.64
C GLY A 231 18.65 3.50 -8.62
N ARG A 232 17.56 4.05 -8.11
CA ARG A 232 16.51 4.71 -8.91
C ARG A 232 16.34 6.13 -8.42
N ARG A 233 16.54 7.11 -9.31
CA ARG A 233 16.31 8.52 -9.03
C ARG A 233 15.10 9.02 -9.78
N PHE A 234 14.24 9.74 -9.10
CA PHE A 234 13.02 10.30 -9.68
C PHE A 234 13.36 11.46 -10.62
N THR A 235 12.79 11.45 -11.82
CA THR A 235 12.90 12.56 -12.79
C THR A 235 11.59 13.33 -12.89
N LYS A 236 10.45 12.64 -12.82
CA LYS A 236 9.09 13.17 -12.82
C LYS A 236 8.21 12.35 -11.89
N LEU A 237 6.93 12.67 -11.86
CA LEU A 237 5.94 12.05 -10.96
C LEU A 237 5.89 10.51 -11.04
N SER A 238 6.07 9.96 -12.24
CA SER A 238 6.02 8.51 -12.52
C SER A 238 7.30 7.97 -13.12
N ASP A 239 8.28 8.84 -13.40
CA ASP A 239 9.46 8.44 -14.14
C ASP A 239 10.69 8.42 -13.23
N TYR A 240 11.54 7.44 -13.44
CA TYR A 240 12.83 7.33 -12.77
C TYR A 240 13.93 6.95 -13.76
N VAL A 241 15.15 7.28 -13.40
CA VAL A 241 16.36 6.81 -14.10
C VAL A 241 17.06 5.81 -13.20
N GLU A 242 17.38 4.64 -13.76
CA GLU A 242 18.25 3.68 -13.09
C GLU A 242 19.70 4.16 -13.19
N GLY A 243 20.44 4.06 -12.10
CA GLY A 243 21.83 4.49 -11.99
C GLY A 243 22.58 3.73 -10.92
N GLU A 244 23.82 4.11 -10.72
CA GLU A 244 24.69 3.53 -9.70
C GLU A 244 24.18 3.82 -8.30
N ILE A 245 24.48 2.90 -7.38
CA ILE A 245 24.20 3.07 -5.95
C ILE A 245 25.17 4.16 -5.45
N PRO A 246 24.68 5.19 -4.75
CA PRO A 246 25.54 6.19 -4.15
C PRO A 246 26.52 5.54 -3.16
N GLU A 247 27.78 5.96 -3.20
CA GLU A 247 28.72 5.65 -2.13
C GLU A 247 28.31 6.44 -0.88
N TYR A 248 28.18 5.75 0.26
CA TYR A 248 27.83 6.33 1.58
C TYR A 248 29.07 6.46 2.44
#